data_c6e1fb9da87b518c4db16896508155c3
#
_entry.id   c6e1fb9da87b518c4db16896508155c3
#
_cell.length_a   1.000
_cell.length_b   1.000
_cell.length_c   1.000
_cell.angle_alpha   90.00
_cell.angle_beta   90.00
_cell.angle_gamma   90.00
#
_symmetry.space_group_name_H-M   'P 1'
#
loop_
_entity.id
_entity.type
_entity.pdbx_description
1 polymer ?
#
loop_
_entity_poly.entity_id
_entity_poly.type
_entity_poly.pdbx_seq_one_letter_code
_entity_poly.pdbx_strand_id
1 'polypeptide(L)'
;YCNGVHHYEATENDSITVQWVYTFYDLSCTYDAYSSVAVGDIDGDNNPEILSLVDTSPGVSGQKGLQIFEWDSDSLSFLSSPTYTWDMGLDSVWEAGQILVAELDGDSAQEIIVSVMDGPWSELGSGGSSRLMIFELDSVVDDSAIFSIEYEDNLWTNWSGYNISTGDLDNDGLMEIYTVAYEYYHIIIHENSGEDQYEYQTDFYVCSQQYERGNQSIIVTDLDENGTNELFGVTSGTNTLSGDLLTPGLFFAVQGVDDVSTLSYGNFNFF
;
A
#
# COMPACT_ATOMS: atom_id res chain seq x y z
N TYR A 1 5.11 17.13 -16.94
CA TYR A 1 5.08 17.23 -15.47
C TYR A 1 5.41 15.83 -14.98
N CYS A 2 6.55 15.67 -14.35
CA CYS A 2 7.07 14.33 -14.18
C CYS A 2 6.78 13.72 -12.82
N ASN A 3 6.65 14.50 -11.77
CA ASN A 3 6.43 13.97 -10.43
C ASN A 3 5.58 14.93 -9.61
N GLY A 4 4.42 14.50 -9.17
CA GLY A 4 3.54 15.30 -8.35
C GLY A 4 2.24 14.58 -8.02
N VAL A 5 1.58 15.07 -7.00
CA VAL A 5 0.23 14.65 -6.63
C VAL A 5 -0.77 15.60 -7.28
N HIS A 6 -1.81 15.04 -7.87
CA HIS A 6 -2.84 15.80 -8.57
C HIS A 6 -4.20 15.42 -8.03
N HIS A 7 -4.98 16.41 -7.62
CA HIS A 7 -6.39 16.24 -7.29
C HIS A 7 -7.25 16.65 -8.48
N TYR A 8 -8.12 15.76 -8.92
CA TYR A 8 -9.06 15.97 -10.02
C TYR A 8 -10.48 15.85 -9.52
N GLU A 9 -11.34 16.75 -9.95
CA GLU A 9 -12.78 16.63 -9.71
C GLU A 9 -13.54 16.44 -11.02
N ALA A 10 -14.56 15.58 -10.96
CA ALA A 10 -15.53 15.46 -12.02
C ALA A 10 -16.46 16.68 -12.01
N THR A 11 -16.58 17.34 -13.13
CA THR A 11 -17.52 18.45 -13.33
C THR A 11 -18.73 17.96 -14.15
N GLU A 12 -19.79 18.78 -14.19
CA GLU A 12 -20.94 18.46 -15.03
C GLU A 12 -20.52 18.18 -16.48
N ASN A 13 -21.21 17.26 -17.16
CA ASN A 13 -21.02 16.88 -18.56
C ASN A 13 -19.75 16.09 -18.89
N ASP A 14 -19.42 15.09 -18.08
CA ASP A 14 -18.32 14.15 -18.34
C ASP A 14 -16.93 14.82 -18.49
N SER A 15 -16.73 15.96 -17.86
CA SER A 15 -15.44 16.64 -17.82
C SER A 15 -14.77 16.48 -16.47
N ILE A 16 -13.44 16.45 -16.49
CA ILE A 16 -12.59 16.38 -15.30
C ILE A 16 -11.71 17.64 -15.28
N THR A 17 -11.66 18.32 -14.15
CA THR A 17 -10.80 19.47 -13.94
C THR A 17 -9.78 19.21 -12.84
N VAL A 18 -8.57 19.72 -13.04
CA VAL A 18 -7.53 19.72 -11.99
C VAL A 18 -7.89 20.82 -11.01
N GLN A 19 -8.08 20.45 -9.76
CA GLN A 19 -8.38 21.38 -8.68
C GLN A 19 -7.11 21.78 -7.92
N TRP A 20 -6.22 20.83 -7.73
CA TRP A 20 -4.99 21.04 -6.99
C TRP A 20 -3.86 20.19 -7.55
N VAL A 21 -2.63 20.75 -7.48
CA VAL A 21 -1.40 20.08 -7.92
C VAL A 21 -0.29 20.41 -6.94
N TYR A 22 0.37 19.40 -6.45
CA TYR A 22 1.65 19.53 -5.77
C TYR A 22 2.74 18.90 -6.63
N THR A 23 3.80 19.64 -6.89
CA THR A 23 4.94 19.15 -7.68
C THR A 23 6.14 19.01 -6.76
N PHE A 24 6.72 17.81 -6.71
CA PHE A 24 7.98 17.58 -6.01
C PHE A 24 9.10 18.34 -6.72
N TYR A 25 9.70 19.28 -6.04
CA TYR A 25 10.80 20.08 -6.58
C TYR A 25 12.05 19.22 -6.74
N ASP A 26 12.72 19.38 -7.89
CA ASP A 26 14.06 18.89 -8.21
C ASP A 26 14.20 17.39 -8.55
N LEU A 27 13.12 16.68 -8.77
CA LEU A 27 13.20 15.37 -9.37
C LEU A 27 13.34 15.55 -10.91
N SER A 28 14.56 15.43 -11.41
CA SER A 28 14.73 15.28 -12.85
C SER A 28 14.00 14.01 -13.26
N CYS A 29 13.15 14.08 -14.30
CA CYS A 29 12.40 12.94 -14.83
C CYS A 29 13.26 11.75 -15.32
N THR A 30 14.50 11.70 -14.93
CA THR A 30 15.46 10.66 -15.31
C THR A 30 15.46 9.46 -14.37
N TYR A 31 14.77 9.55 -13.23
CA TYR A 31 14.62 8.46 -12.28
C TYR A 31 13.13 8.25 -12.01
N ASP A 32 12.70 7.02 -12.08
CA ASP A 32 11.35 6.62 -11.71
C ASP A 32 11.20 6.78 -10.20
N ALA A 33 10.75 7.96 -9.76
CA ALA A 33 10.31 8.12 -8.39
C ALA A 33 8.94 7.43 -8.28
N TYR A 34 8.93 6.21 -7.82
CA TYR A 34 7.71 5.52 -7.47
C TYR A 34 7.14 6.19 -6.22
N SER A 35 6.11 6.99 -6.39
CA SER A 35 5.36 7.56 -5.28
C SER A 35 4.03 6.83 -5.18
N SER A 36 3.69 6.41 -3.98
CA SER A 36 2.37 5.92 -3.63
C SER A 36 1.59 7.03 -2.93
N VAL A 37 0.29 7.05 -3.14
CA VAL A 37 -0.61 8.05 -2.57
C VAL A 37 -1.77 7.33 -1.91
N ALA A 38 -2.12 7.75 -0.71
CA ALA A 38 -3.32 7.36 0.01
C ALA A 38 -4.13 8.59 0.40
N VAL A 39 -5.38 8.39 0.72
CA VAL A 39 -6.28 9.41 1.23
C VAL A 39 -7.05 8.83 2.40
N GLY A 40 -7.10 9.55 3.51
CA GLY A 40 -7.83 9.17 4.71
C GLY A 40 -7.88 10.29 5.72
N ASP A 41 -8.71 10.15 6.73
CA ASP A 41 -8.84 11.06 7.87
C ASP A 41 -8.00 10.49 9.02
N ILE A 42 -6.71 10.85 9.05
CA ILE A 42 -5.74 10.26 9.99
C ILE A 42 -5.73 10.96 11.36
N ASP A 43 -6.39 12.12 11.50
CA ASP A 43 -6.44 12.86 12.75
C ASP A 43 -7.85 12.95 13.34
N GLY A 44 -8.85 12.35 12.69
CA GLY A 44 -10.23 12.25 13.16
C GLY A 44 -11.01 13.56 13.09
N ASP A 45 -10.57 14.54 12.30
CA ASP A 45 -11.24 15.84 12.18
C ASP A 45 -12.40 15.85 11.16
N ASN A 46 -12.62 14.74 10.46
CA ASN A 46 -13.56 14.50 9.37
C ASN A 46 -13.22 15.24 8.06
N ASN A 47 -12.02 15.74 7.90
CA ASN A 47 -11.49 16.17 6.63
C ASN A 47 -10.41 15.15 6.18
N PRO A 48 -10.37 14.80 4.91
CA PRO A 48 -9.36 13.82 4.47
C PRO A 48 -8.00 14.49 4.23
N GLU A 49 -6.93 13.80 4.59
CA GLU A 49 -5.57 14.13 4.21
C GLU A 49 -5.18 13.38 2.94
N ILE A 50 -4.28 13.98 2.15
CA ILE A 50 -3.52 13.26 1.14
C ILE A 50 -2.16 12.91 1.73
N LEU A 51 -1.83 11.63 1.71
CA LEU A 51 -0.54 11.10 2.12
C LEU A 51 0.24 10.67 0.88
N SER A 52 1.46 11.11 0.75
CA SER A 52 2.33 10.73 -0.36
C SER A 52 3.66 10.20 0.16
N LEU A 53 3.97 8.95 -0.21
CA LEU A 53 5.25 8.34 0.10
C LEU A 53 6.26 8.71 -1.00
N VAL A 54 7.30 9.41 -0.63
CA VAL A 54 8.32 9.91 -1.56
C VAL A 54 9.58 9.07 -1.44
N ASP A 55 10.03 8.52 -2.56
CA ASP A 55 11.27 7.76 -2.65
C ASP A 55 12.48 8.59 -2.24
N THR A 56 13.39 7.93 -1.54
CA THR A 56 14.64 8.52 -1.04
C THR A 56 15.84 8.17 -1.87
N SER A 57 15.67 7.90 -3.17
CA SER A 57 16.77 7.57 -4.08
C SER A 57 18.01 8.44 -3.86
N PRO A 58 19.22 7.87 -3.88
CA PRO A 58 20.46 8.62 -3.67
C PRO A 58 20.60 9.75 -4.67
N GLY A 59 20.68 10.97 -4.16
CA GLY A 59 20.85 12.18 -4.98
C GLY A 59 19.68 13.15 -4.93
N VAL A 60 18.56 12.76 -4.33
CA VAL A 60 17.44 13.68 -4.06
C VAL A 60 17.60 14.24 -2.65
N SER A 61 18.02 15.47 -2.53
CA SER A 61 18.14 16.13 -1.25
C SER A 61 16.83 16.82 -0.88
N GLY A 62 16.26 16.48 0.27
CA GLY A 62 15.35 17.37 0.98
C GLY A 62 13.88 16.98 1.04
N GLN A 63 13.41 15.98 0.33
CA GLN A 63 12.00 15.52 0.43
C GLN A 63 11.97 14.00 0.38
N LYS A 64 12.06 13.36 1.52
CA LYS A 64 12.00 11.90 1.64
C LYS A 64 11.03 11.50 2.75
N GLY A 65 10.47 10.31 2.60
CA GLY A 65 9.52 9.78 3.55
C GLY A 65 8.09 10.15 3.24
N LEU A 66 7.29 10.27 4.27
CA LEU A 66 5.87 10.56 4.18
C LEU A 66 5.64 12.07 4.16
N GLN A 67 4.84 12.54 3.20
CA GLN A 67 4.34 13.90 3.12
C GLN A 67 2.82 13.88 3.26
N ILE A 68 2.30 14.71 4.17
CA ILE A 68 0.89 14.79 4.51
C ILE A 68 0.37 16.18 4.19
N PHE A 69 -0.73 16.25 3.43
CA PHE A 69 -1.38 17.47 3.00
C PHE A 69 -2.78 17.52 3.56
N GLU A 70 -3.03 18.51 4.39
CA GLU A 70 -4.32 18.78 4.98
C GLU A 70 -5.31 19.38 4.00
N TRP A 71 -6.57 19.04 4.17
CA TRP A 71 -7.68 19.71 3.52
C TRP A 71 -8.03 21.02 4.24
N ASP A 72 -7.99 22.13 3.52
CA ASP A 72 -8.43 23.43 4.01
C ASP A 72 -9.91 23.66 3.64
N SER A 73 -10.79 23.53 4.61
CA SER A 73 -12.24 23.70 4.43
C SER A 73 -12.66 25.13 4.06
N ASP A 74 -11.83 26.14 4.34
CA ASP A 74 -12.11 27.53 4.01
C ASP A 74 -11.82 27.81 2.51
N SER A 75 -10.75 27.24 1.98
CA SER A 75 -10.40 27.35 0.55
C SER A 75 -11.00 26.25 -0.31
N LEU A 76 -11.57 25.19 0.28
CA LEU A 76 -12.03 23.98 -0.39
C LEU A 76 -10.95 23.35 -1.25
N SER A 77 -9.74 23.21 -0.71
CA SER A 77 -8.58 22.69 -1.41
C SER A 77 -7.55 22.15 -0.42
N PHE A 78 -6.66 21.29 -0.88
CA PHE A 78 -5.49 20.91 -0.09
C PHE A 78 -4.49 22.06 0.00
N LEU A 79 -3.75 22.12 1.10
CA LEU A 79 -2.72 23.14 1.30
C LEU A 79 -1.64 23.03 0.23
N SER A 80 -1.05 24.15 -0.14
CA SER A 80 -0.05 24.24 -1.22
C SER A 80 1.31 23.65 -0.90
N SER A 81 1.52 23.26 0.35
CA SER A 81 2.70 22.57 0.85
C SER A 81 2.29 21.50 1.84
N PRO A 82 3.11 20.45 2.05
CA PRO A 82 2.82 19.48 3.09
C PRO A 82 2.68 20.18 4.44
N THR A 83 1.66 19.81 5.18
CA THR A 83 1.48 20.23 6.58
C THR A 83 2.52 19.56 7.44
N TYR A 84 2.73 18.26 7.18
CA TYR A 84 3.71 17.45 7.90
C TYR A 84 4.61 16.70 6.93
N THR A 85 5.87 16.50 7.34
CA THR A 85 6.81 15.62 6.67
C THR A 85 7.49 14.72 7.70
N TRP A 86 7.57 13.45 7.39
CA TRP A 86 8.15 12.48 8.29
C TRP A 86 9.05 11.49 7.54
N ASP A 87 10.29 11.29 7.99
CA ASP A 87 11.25 10.43 7.30
C ASP A 87 11.15 8.94 7.70
N MET A 88 10.22 8.59 8.58
CA MET A 88 9.94 7.23 9.05
C MET A 88 11.17 6.51 9.63
N GLY A 89 12.30 7.19 9.84
CA GLY A 89 13.53 6.60 10.34
C GLY A 89 14.19 5.57 9.42
N LEU A 90 13.85 5.56 8.13
CA LEU A 90 14.42 4.62 7.16
C LEU A 90 15.72 5.17 6.57
N ASP A 91 16.81 4.40 6.64
CA ASP A 91 18.12 4.79 6.15
C ASP A 91 18.17 4.96 4.63
N SER A 92 17.42 4.15 3.92
CA SER A 92 17.24 4.26 2.47
C SER A 92 15.99 3.48 2.04
N VAL A 93 14.98 4.17 1.57
CA VAL A 93 13.88 3.58 0.83
C VAL A 93 14.25 3.63 -0.65
N TRP A 94 14.52 2.51 -1.26
CA TRP A 94 15.01 2.43 -2.64
C TRP A 94 13.90 2.35 -3.67
N GLU A 95 12.83 1.69 -3.33
CA GLU A 95 11.58 1.76 -4.06
C GLU A 95 10.51 2.06 -3.02
N ALA A 96 9.89 3.21 -3.15
CA ALA A 96 8.74 3.54 -2.35
C ALA A 96 7.71 2.44 -2.58
N GLY A 97 7.38 1.77 -1.51
CA GLY A 97 6.35 0.75 -1.52
C GLY A 97 4.97 1.37 -1.73
N GLN A 98 3.99 0.68 -1.26
CA GLN A 98 2.61 1.16 -1.23
C GLN A 98 2.32 1.79 0.13
N ILE A 99 1.40 2.74 0.11
CA ILE A 99 0.76 3.31 1.29
C ILE A 99 -0.75 3.11 1.18
N LEU A 100 -1.38 2.79 2.29
CA LEU A 100 -2.81 2.70 2.45
C LEU A 100 -3.20 3.37 3.78
N VAL A 101 -4.36 3.97 3.84
CA VAL A 101 -4.99 4.43 5.08
C VAL A 101 -6.26 3.63 5.27
N ALA A 102 -6.43 3.05 6.44
CA ALA A 102 -7.59 2.24 6.79
C ALA A 102 -7.82 2.24 8.30
N GLU A 103 -9.03 2.07 8.70
CA GLU A 103 -9.42 1.77 10.07
C GLU A 103 -9.28 0.26 10.28
N LEU A 104 -8.44 -0.17 11.19
CA LEU A 104 -8.11 -1.59 11.36
C LEU A 104 -8.54 -2.18 12.70
N ASP A 105 -8.63 -1.40 13.76
CA ASP A 105 -8.75 -1.96 15.12
C ASP A 105 -9.98 -1.50 15.89
N GLY A 106 -10.79 -0.63 15.30
CA GLY A 106 -12.10 -0.25 15.82
C GLY A 106 -12.08 0.97 16.74
N ASP A 107 -11.00 1.71 16.75
CA ASP A 107 -10.93 2.99 17.45
C ASP A 107 -11.41 4.16 16.54
N SER A 108 -10.94 5.36 16.65
CA SER A 108 -11.39 6.48 15.79
C SER A 108 -10.31 7.04 14.89
N ALA A 109 -9.08 6.62 15.10
CA ALA A 109 -7.96 6.99 14.26
C ALA A 109 -7.87 6.01 13.07
N GLN A 110 -7.30 6.47 11.97
CA GLN A 110 -7.04 5.58 10.83
C GLN A 110 -5.54 5.31 10.75
N GLU A 111 -5.20 4.02 10.63
CA GLU A 111 -3.82 3.60 10.53
C GLU A 111 -3.25 3.91 9.15
N ILE A 112 -1.97 4.25 9.15
CA ILE A 112 -1.14 4.41 7.96
C ILE A 112 -0.33 3.14 7.76
N ILE A 113 -0.70 2.38 6.76
CA ILE A 113 -0.08 1.10 6.43
C ILE A 113 0.93 1.32 5.31
N VAL A 114 2.18 0.98 5.55
CA VAL A 114 3.26 1.17 4.59
C VAL A 114 4.00 -0.14 4.35
N SER A 115 4.15 -0.52 3.09
CA SER A 115 5.04 -1.60 2.70
C SER A 115 6.18 -1.02 1.89
N VAL A 116 7.41 -1.19 2.37
CA VAL A 116 8.63 -0.61 1.78
C VAL A 116 9.69 -1.67 1.55
N MET A 117 10.55 -1.43 0.57
CA MET A 117 11.82 -2.13 0.44
C MET A 117 12.92 -1.30 1.10
N ASP A 118 13.55 -1.85 2.13
CA ASP A 118 14.64 -1.23 2.86
C ASP A 118 15.98 -1.84 2.43
N GLY A 119 16.95 -1.00 2.10
CA GLY A 119 18.31 -1.42 1.81
C GLY A 119 18.87 -1.00 0.44
N PRO A 120 20.20 -0.97 0.30
CA PRO A 120 20.82 -0.57 -0.95
C PRO A 120 20.66 -1.66 -2.04
N TRP A 121 20.46 -1.25 -3.27
CA TRP A 121 20.35 -2.13 -4.46
C TRP A 121 21.45 -3.21 -4.55
N SER A 122 22.65 -2.91 -4.04
CA SER A 122 23.73 -3.88 -3.98
C SER A 122 23.46 -5.05 -3.04
N GLU A 123 22.51 -4.91 -2.15
CA GLU A 123 22.12 -5.90 -1.14
C GLU A 123 20.80 -6.60 -1.51
N LEU A 124 19.97 -5.98 -2.36
CA LEU A 124 18.70 -6.54 -2.85
C LEU A 124 18.91 -7.85 -3.65
N GLY A 125 20.05 -8.02 -4.31
CA GLY A 125 20.42 -9.28 -4.95
C GLY A 125 20.80 -10.40 -3.97
N SER A 126 20.90 -10.13 -2.69
CA SER A 126 21.26 -11.04 -1.60
C SER A 126 20.25 -11.06 -0.44
N GLY A 127 19.08 -10.47 -0.62
CA GLY A 127 18.02 -10.44 0.39
C GLY A 127 17.82 -9.07 1.04
N GLY A 128 17.57 -8.02 0.28
CA GLY A 128 17.00 -6.79 0.80
C GLY A 128 15.71 -7.12 1.55
N SER A 129 15.52 -6.54 2.74
CA SER A 129 14.34 -6.80 3.55
C SER A 129 13.22 -5.88 3.10
N SER A 130 12.10 -6.49 2.76
CA SER A 130 10.85 -5.74 2.69
C SER A 130 10.23 -5.67 4.07
N ARG A 131 9.60 -4.54 4.38
CA ARG A 131 9.00 -4.30 5.70
C ARG A 131 7.56 -3.88 5.52
N LEU A 132 6.68 -4.41 6.37
CA LEU A 132 5.37 -3.88 6.65
C LEU A 132 5.47 -3.03 7.91
N MET A 133 4.92 -1.84 7.88
CA MET A 133 4.90 -0.93 9.02
C MET A 133 3.49 -0.36 9.14
N ILE A 134 2.97 -0.30 10.35
CA ILE A 134 1.67 0.29 10.67
C ILE A 134 1.92 1.41 11.67
N PHE A 135 1.33 2.55 11.39
CA PHE A 135 1.51 3.76 12.17
C PHE A 135 0.17 4.41 12.46
N GLU A 136 0.08 5.04 13.60
CA GLU A 136 -1.00 5.92 13.96
C GLU A 136 -0.50 7.33 14.31
N LEU A 137 -1.33 8.34 14.11
CA LEU A 137 -1.05 9.70 14.50
C LEU A 137 -1.44 9.92 15.97
N ASP A 138 -0.48 9.86 16.89
CA ASP A 138 -0.72 10.09 18.32
C ASP A 138 -1.17 11.52 18.64
N SER A 139 -0.54 12.50 18.02
CA SER A 139 -0.80 13.88 18.32
C SER A 139 -0.08 14.85 17.39
N VAL A 140 -0.54 16.09 17.37
CA VAL A 140 0.15 17.22 16.72
C VAL A 140 0.63 18.19 17.79
N VAL A 141 1.94 18.44 17.85
CA VAL A 141 2.55 19.36 18.81
C VAL A 141 3.44 20.38 18.07
N ASP A 142 3.17 21.67 18.25
CA ASP A 142 3.94 22.74 17.63
C ASP A 142 4.12 22.58 16.10
N ASP A 143 3.03 22.28 15.38
CA ASP A 143 2.98 22.00 13.94
C ASP A 143 3.80 20.75 13.52
N SER A 144 4.08 19.83 14.44
CA SER A 144 4.77 18.58 14.17
C SER A 144 3.87 17.40 14.50
N ALA A 145 3.63 16.54 13.54
CA ALA A 145 2.92 15.28 13.74
C ALA A 145 3.83 14.27 14.47
N ILE A 146 3.29 13.62 15.48
CA ILE A 146 3.95 12.56 16.24
C ILE A 146 3.22 11.27 15.90
N PHE A 147 3.95 10.31 15.35
CA PHE A 147 3.44 8.99 15.00
C PHE A 147 4.01 7.93 15.93
N SER A 148 3.17 7.01 16.37
CA SER A 148 3.63 5.75 16.95
C SER A 148 3.73 4.67 15.89
N ILE A 149 4.65 3.75 16.10
CA ILE A 149 4.72 2.50 15.33
C ILE A 149 3.97 1.46 16.14
N GLU A 150 2.82 1.03 15.65
CA GLU A 150 2.02 -0.01 16.28
C GLU A 150 2.56 -1.39 15.93
N TYR A 151 2.96 -1.55 14.67
CA TYR A 151 3.47 -2.82 14.18
C TYR A 151 4.58 -2.66 13.16
N GLU A 152 5.51 -3.59 13.19
CA GLU A 152 6.57 -3.72 12.20
C GLU A 152 6.92 -5.19 12.01
N ASP A 153 6.91 -5.65 10.76
CA ASP A 153 7.39 -6.98 10.38
C ASP A 153 8.33 -6.93 9.19
N ASN A 154 9.37 -7.77 9.24
CA ASN A 154 10.25 -8.00 8.11
C ASN A 154 9.61 -9.05 7.20
N LEU A 155 9.06 -8.59 6.09
CA LEU A 155 8.51 -9.48 5.08
C LEU A 155 9.66 -10.24 4.42
N TRP A 156 9.68 -11.57 4.55
CA TRP A 156 10.76 -12.50 4.17
C TRP A 156 10.96 -12.62 2.65
N THR A 157 10.52 -11.64 1.88
CA THR A 157 10.49 -11.68 0.44
C THR A 157 11.40 -10.63 -0.17
N ASN A 158 12.04 -10.99 -1.26
CA ASN A 158 12.66 -10.02 -2.14
C ASN A 158 11.54 -9.34 -2.94
N TRP A 159 11.47 -8.01 -2.95
CA TRP A 159 10.51 -7.25 -3.75
C TRP A 159 9.04 -7.32 -3.27
N SER A 160 8.78 -7.13 -1.98
CA SER A 160 7.44 -6.82 -1.50
C SER A 160 7.16 -5.32 -1.63
N GLY A 161 5.92 -4.94 -1.42
CA GLY A 161 5.54 -3.52 -1.43
C GLY A 161 4.88 -3.03 -2.70
N TYR A 162 4.45 -3.93 -3.57
CA TYR A 162 3.76 -3.55 -4.79
C TYR A 162 2.25 -3.35 -4.60
N ASN A 163 1.66 -3.96 -3.60
CA ASN A 163 0.25 -3.76 -3.28
C ASN A 163 -0.04 -4.08 -1.82
N ILE A 164 -0.90 -3.28 -1.22
CA ILE A 164 -1.52 -3.50 0.08
C ILE A 164 -3.03 -3.46 -0.13
N SER A 165 -3.73 -4.35 0.53
CA SER A 165 -5.18 -4.32 0.65
C SER A 165 -5.58 -4.70 2.06
N THR A 166 -6.73 -4.22 2.51
CA THR A 166 -7.32 -4.59 3.80
C THR A 166 -8.71 -5.13 3.61
N GLY A 167 -9.20 -5.90 4.54
CA GLY A 167 -10.57 -6.41 4.56
C GLY A 167 -10.71 -7.62 5.47
N ASP A 168 -11.88 -7.82 6.01
CA ASP A 168 -12.27 -8.94 6.85
C ASP A 168 -12.77 -10.10 5.93
N LEU A 169 -11.86 -11.00 5.54
CA LEU A 169 -12.16 -12.07 4.57
C LEU A 169 -12.96 -13.23 5.18
N ASP A 170 -12.72 -13.54 6.43
CA ASP A 170 -13.41 -14.65 7.12
C ASP A 170 -14.62 -14.19 7.93
N ASN A 171 -14.89 -12.90 7.95
CA ASN A 171 -16.03 -12.26 8.61
C ASN A 171 -16.08 -12.52 10.12
N ASP A 172 -14.92 -12.54 10.75
CA ASP A 172 -14.81 -12.66 12.21
C ASP A 172 -14.85 -11.30 12.94
N GLY A 173 -14.76 -10.20 12.19
CA GLY A 173 -14.83 -8.83 12.66
C GLY A 173 -13.45 -8.21 12.93
N LEU A 174 -12.37 -8.92 12.69
CA LEU A 174 -11.00 -8.42 12.71
C LEU A 174 -10.56 -8.10 11.28
N MET A 175 -9.73 -7.10 11.12
CA MET A 175 -9.29 -6.69 9.78
C MET A 175 -7.97 -7.33 9.43
N GLU A 176 -7.91 -7.95 8.24
CA GLU A 176 -6.65 -8.42 7.70
C GLU A 176 -5.97 -7.39 6.84
N ILE A 177 -4.65 -7.51 6.78
CA ILE A 177 -3.75 -6.77 5.91
C ILE A 177 -3.08 -7.76 4.96
N TYR A 178 -3.28 -7.54 3.68
CA TYR A 178 -2.74 -8.34 2.59
C TYR A 178 -1.60 -7.57 1.92
N THR A 179 -0.38 -8.08 2.00
CA THR A 179 0.75 -7.54 1.25
C THR A 179 1.14 -8.48 0.12
N VAL A 180 1.45 -7.91 -1.05
CA VAL A 180 1.81 -8.70 -2.22
C VAL A 180 3.25 -8.43 -2.61
N ALA A 181 4.03 -9.51 -2.70
CA ALA A 181 5.39 -9.47 -3.19
C ALA A 181 5.45 -9.82 -4.69
N TYR A 182 6.46 -9.24 -5.35
CA TYR A 182 6.68 -9.36 -6.79
C TYR A 182 6.96 -10.79 -7.27
N GLU A 183 7.79 -11.54 -6.50
CA GLU A 183 8.17 -12.88 -6.86
C GLU A 183 7.07 -13.87 -6.54
N TYR A 184 6.73 -14.76 -7.49
CA TYR A 184 5.73 -15.82 -7.34
C TYR A 184 4.29 -15.34 -7.05
N TYR A 185 4.03 -14.04 -7.11
CA TYR A 185 2.79 -13.48 -6.59
C TYR A 185 2.55 -13.99 -5.15
N HIS A 186 3.48 -13.65 -4.29
CA HIS A 186 3.45 -14.08 -2.89
C HIS A 186 2.56 -13.14 -2.11
N ILE A 187 1.50 -13.66 -1.52
CA ILE A 187 0.59 -12.92 -0.65
C ILE A 187 0.92 -13.29 0.79
N ILE A 188 1.10 -12.29 1.63
CA ILE A 188 1.37 -12.42 3.05
C ILE A 188 0.22 -11.76 3.79
N ILE A 189 -0.34 -12.43 4.78
CA ILE A 189 -1.52 -11.99 5.52
C ILE A 189 -1.15 -11.77 6.98
N HIS A 190 -1.45 -10.56 7.45
CA HIS A 190 -1.48 -10.21 8.86
C HIS A 190 -2.92 -9.90 9.25
N GLU A 191 -3.25 -10.03 10.51
CA GLU A 191 -4.58 -9.78 11.05
C GLU A 191 -4.47 -8.91 12.30
N ASN A 192 -5.38 -7.97 12.45
CA ASN A 192 -5.56 -7.27 13.71
C ASN A 192 -6.03 -8.27 14.77
N SER A 193 -5.46 -8.22 15.94
CA SER A 193 -5.84 -9.08 17.08
C SER A 193 -6.32 -8.29 18.30
N GLY A 194 -6.46 -6.97 18.15
CA GLY A 194 -6.91 -6.04 19.20
C GLY A 194 -6.33 -4.65 18.99
N GLU A 195 -6.65 -3.70 19.85
CA GLU A 195 -6.13 -2.33 19.82
C GLU A 195 -4.60 -2.36 19.69
N ASP A 196 -4.05 -1.78 18.61
CA ASP A 196 -2.61 -1.70 18.27
C ASP A 196 -1.89 -3.08 18.19
N GLN A 197 -2.60 -4.15 17.89
CA GLN A 197 -2.04 -5.49 17.89
C GLN A 197 -2.30 -6.20 16.58
N TYR A 198 -1.22 -6.61 15.92
CA TYR A 198 -1.28 -7.32 14.64
C TYR A 198 -0.43 -8.58 14.69
N GLU A 199 -0.89 -9.65 14.07
CA GLU A 199 -0.21 -10.93 14.05
C GLU A 199 -0.11 -11.48 12.63
N TYR A 200 1.05 -12.06 12.28
CA TYR A 200 1.20 -12.83 11.04
C TYR A 200 0.31 -14.08 11.11
N GLN A 201 -0.52 -14.28 10.08
CA GLN A 201 -1.42 -15.43 9.99
C GLN A 201 -0.89 -16.52 9.07
N THR A 202 -0.64 -16.18 7.82
CA THR A 202 -0.21 -17.14 6.80
C THR A 202 0.39 -16.44 5.60
N ASP A 203 1.03 -17.21 4.73
CA ASP A 203 1.46 -16.77 3.41
C ASP A 203 1.30 -17.85 2.37
N PHE A 204 1.18 -17.48 1.11
CA PHE A 204 1.09 -18.42 0.01
C PHE A 204 1.53 -17.83 -1.32
N TYR A 205 1.96 -18.71 -2.22
CA TYR A 205 2.36 -18.35 -3.58
C TYR A 205 1.22 -18.68 -4.55
N VAL A 206 0.73 -17.68 -5.26
CA VAL A 206 -0.31 -17.85 -6.28
C VAL A 206 0.29 -18.46 -7.54
N CYS A 207 1.55 -18.15 -7.86
CA CYS A 207 2.24 -18.62 -9.03
C CYS A 207 3.35 -19.62 -8.69
N SER A 208 3.59 -20.59 -9.57
CA SER A 208 4.57 -21.66 -9.33
C SER A 208 5.99 -21.32 -9.80
N GLN A 209 6.18 -20.21 -10.53
CA GLN A 209 7.46 -19.84 -11.12
C GLN A 209 7.89 -18.44 -10.74
N GLN A 210 9.16 -18.30 -10.41
CA GLN A 210 9.79 -17.07 -9.90
C GLN A 210 9.63 -15.83 -10.80
N TYR A 211 9.35 -16.00 -12.06
CA TYR A 211 9.22 -14.91 -13.03
C TYR A 211 7.76 -14.67 -13.48
N GLU A 212 6.83 -15.31 -12.83
CA GLU A 212 5.42 -15.01 -13.04
C GLU A 212 5.11 -13.70 -12.33
N ARG A 213 5.16 -12.63 -13.11
CA ARG A 213 4.88 -11.27 -12.65
C ARG A 213 3.38 -11.07 -12.68
N GLY A 214 2.74 -10.99 -11.52
CA GLY A 214 1.37 -10.54 -11.43
C GLY A 214 1.28 -9.04 -11.71
N ASN A 215 0.16 -8.60 -12.22
CA ASN A 215 -0.28 -7.23 -11.98
C ASN A 215 -0.83 -7.27 -10.55
N GLN A 216 -0.01 -6.92 -9.61
CA GLN A 216 -0.03 -7.28 -8.18
C GLN A 216 -1.16 -6.62 -7.37
N SER A 217 -2.28 -6.37 -8.01
CA SER A 217 -3.47 -5.84 -7.35
C SER A 217 -4.34 -6.95 -6.80
N ILE A 218 -4.61 -6.88 -5.52
CA ILE A 218 -5.63 -7.65 -4.84
C ILE A 218 -6.62 -6.70 -4.19
N ILE A 219 -7.84 -7.16 -4.05
CA ILE A 219 -8.88 -6.48 -3.28
C ILE A 219 -9.64 -7.51 -2.45
N VAL A 220 -10.10 -7.09 -1.27
CA VAL A 220 -11.02 -7.85 -0.44
C VAL A 220 -12.31 -7.08 -0.35
N THR A 221 -13.40 -7.67 -0.78
CA THR A 221 -14.72 -7.04 -0.78
C THR A 221 -15.80 -8.08 -1.10
N ASP A 222 -17.03 -7.82 -0.71
CA ASP A 222 -18.21 -8.60 -1.11
C ASP A 222 -18.56 -8.26 -2.58
N LEU A 223 -18.00 -9.04 -3.52
CA LEU A 223 -18.14 -8.80 -4.95
C LEU A 223 -19.50 -9.22 -5.50
N ASP A 224 -20.11 -10.25 -4.93
CA ASP A 224 -21.38 -10.82 -5.40
C ASP A 224 -22.58 -10.41 -4.53
N GLU A 225 -22.38 -9.53 -3.56
CA GLU A 225 -23.37 -8.97 -2.65
C GLU A 225 -24.09 -10.06 -1.82
N ASN A 226 -23.37 -11.13 -1.48
CA ASN A 226 -23.91 -12.24 -0.68
C ASN A 226 -23.72 -12.06 0.83
N GLY A 227 -23.00 -11.02 1.25
CA GLY A 227 -22.72 -10.69 2.64
C GLY A 227 -21.44 -11.31 3.20
N THR A 228 -20.64 -11.94 2.35
CA THR A 228 -19.29 -12.41 2.68
C THR A 228 -18.26 -11.79 1.76
N ASN A 229 -17.07 -11.51 2.29
CA ASN A 229 -16.01 -10.95 1.49
C ASN A 229 -15.29 -12.02 0.67
N GLU A 230 -14.84 -11.63 -0.51
CA GLU A 230 -13.95 -12.38 -1.37
C GLU A 230 -12.60 -11.67 -1.49
N LEU A 231 -11.52 -12.45 -1.49
CA LEU A 231 -10.22 -11.97 -1.95
C LEU A 231 -10.14 -12.22 -3.46
N PHE A 232 -9.96 -11.16 -4.22
CA PHE A 232 -9.89 -11.18 -5.67
C PHE A 232 -8.58 -10.60 -6.18
N GLY A 233 -7.99 -11.24 -7.18
CA GLY A 233 -6.75 -10.75 -7.77
C GLY A 233 -6.57 -11.17 -9.23
N VAL A 234 -5.51 -10.62 -9.84
CA VAL A 234 -5.16 -10.87 -11.24
C VAL A 234 -3.69 -11.25 -11.35
N THR A 235 -3.39 -12.37 -11.99
CA THR A 235 -2.03 -12.72 -12.38
C THR A 235 -1.73 -12.17 -13.77
N SER A 236 -0.55 -11.59 -13.99
CA SER A 236 -0.09 -11.40 -15.38
C SER A 236 0.38 -12.72 -15.94
N GLY A 237 0.18 -12.91 -17.23
CA GLY A 237 0.69 -14.11 -17.91
C GLY A 237 2.21 -14.26 -17.74
N THR A 238 2.68 -15.51 -17.74
CA THR A 238 4.08 -15.85 -17.63
C THR A 238 4.90 -15.21 -18.74
N ASN A 239 5.88 -14.41 -18.37
CA ASN A 239 6.93 -13.98 -19.26
C ASN A 239 8.09 -14.96 -19.11
N THR A 240 8.08 -16.05 -19.88
CA THR A 240 9.22 -16.93 -19.92
C THR A 240 10.36 -16.21 -20.64
N LEU A 241 11.50 -16.06 -20.01
CA LEU A 241 12.73 -15.55 -20.63
C LEU A 241 13.18 -16.39 -21.86
N SER A 242 12.50 -17.48 -22.14
CA SER A 242 12.72 -18.37 -23.28
C SER A 242 11.95 -18.01 -24.55
N GLY A 243 11.16 -16.93 -24.55
CA GLY A 243 10.43 -16.48 -25.75
C GLY A 243 9.19 -17.29 -26.12
N ASP A 244 8.77 -18.21 -25.27
CA ASP A 244 7.58 -19.00 -25.48
C ASP A 244 6.34 -18.30 -24.89
N LEU A 245 5.30 -18.30 -25.68
CA LEU A 245 3.93 -17.85 -25.50
C LEU A 245 3.57 -17.29 -24.11
N LEU A 246 3.23 -16.02 -24.08
CA LEU A 246 2.52 -15.39 -22.97
C LEU A 246 1.29 -16.24 -22.62
N THR A 247 1.31 -16.93 -21.50
CA THR A 247 0.05 -17.44 -20.97
C THR A 247 -0.82 -16.25 -20.58
N PRO A 248 -2.09 -16.23 -20.92
CA PRO A 248 -2.97 -15.14 -20.53
C PRO A 248 -2.98 -14.99 -19.01
N GLY A 249 -3.07 -13.76 -18.53
CA GLY A 249 -3.33 -13.49 -17.11
C GLY A 249 -4.62 -14.20 -16.70
N LEU A 250 -4.63 -14.68 -15.48
CA LEU A 250 -5.80 -15.34 -14.90
C LEU A 250 -6.36 -14.46 -13.78
N PHE A 251 -7.66 -14.41 -13.70
CA PHE A 251 -8.34 -13.94 -12.51
C PHE A 251 -8.39 -15.08 -11.50
N PHE A 252 -8.29 -14.73 -10.23
CA PHE A 252 -8.54 -15.68 -9.15
C PHE A 252 -9.43 -15.04 -8.09
N ALA A 253 -10.19 -15.88 -7.42
CA ALA A 253 -10.96 -15.51 -6.25
C ALA A 253 -10.84 -16.58 -5.16
N VAL A 254 -10.88 -16.13 -3.91
CA VAL A 254 -11.01 -16.98 -2.71
C VAL A 254 -12.30 -16.59 -2.04
N GLN A 255 -13.12 -17.58 -1.69
CA GLN A 255 -14.43 -17.40 -1.07
C GLN A 255 -14.61 -18.33 0.12
N GLY A 256 -15.42 -17.91 1.08
CA GLY A 256 -15.94 -18.76 2.14
C GLY A 256 -14.85 -19.33 3.04
N VAL A 257 -13.96 -18.47 3.50
CA VAL A 257 -12.92 -18.83 4.46
C VAL A 257 -13.49 -18.62 5.86
N ASP A 258 -13.39 -19.64 6.70
CA ASP A 258 -13.81 -19.57 8.11
C ASP A 258 -12.70 -19.05 9.05
N ASP A 259 -11.45 -19.02 8.57
CA ASP A 259 -10.25 -18.60 9.31
C ASP A 259 -9.11 -18.42 8.31
N VAL A 260 -8.58 -17.20 8.22
CA VAL A 260 -7.54 -16.82 7.25
C VAL A 260 -6.24 -17.59 7.44
N SER A 261 -5.93 -18.04 8.67
CA SER A 261 -4.75 -18.85 8.96
C SER A 261 -4.78 -20.22 8.25
N THR A 262 -5.95 -20.67 7.82
CA THR A 262 -6.15 -21.95 7.11
C THR A 262 -6.07 -21.81 5.59
N LEU A 263 -5.93 -20.60 5.07
CA LEU A 263 -5.84 -20.34 3.64
C LEU A 263 -4.69 -21.11 3.00
N SER A 264 -5.00 -21.70 1.87
CA SER A 264 -4.04 -22.44 1.06
C SER A 264 -4.36 -22.30 -0.43
N TYR A 265 -3.45 -22.70 -1.30
CA TYR A 265 -3.68 -22.70 -2.75
C TYR A 265 -4.95 -23.45 -3.18
N GLY A 266 -5.42 -24.40 -2.37
CA GLY A 266 -6.65 -25.14 -2.64
C GLY A 266 -7.94 -24.32 -2.53
N ASN A 267 -7.89 -23.14 -1.91
CA ASN A 267 -9.03 -22.24 -1.77
C ASN A 267 -9.23 -21.34 -2.99
N PHE A 268 -8.26 -21.31 -3.92
CA PHE A 268 -8.27 -20.43 -5.08
C PHE A 268 -9.07 -21.01 -6.23
N ASN A 269 -9.98 -20.22 -6.77
CA ASN A 269 -10.66 -20.47 -8.02
C ASN A 269 -10.06 -19.58 -9.11
N PHE A 270 -9.57 -20.19 -10.19
CA PHE A 270 -8.99 -19.49 -11.33
C PHE A 270 -9.98 -19.46 -12.50
N PHE A 271 -10.04 -18.31 -13.22
CA PHE A 271 -10.97 -18.04 -14.31
C PHE A 271 -10.26 -17.59 -15.58
#